data_08b552bb26b3ecb90a93c1dd101aeeab
#
_entry.id   08b552bb26b3ecb90a93c1dd101aeeab
#
_cell.length_a   1.000
_cell.length_b   1.000
_cell.length_c   1.000
_cell.angle_alpha   90.00
_cell.angle_beta   90.00
_cell.angle_gamma   90.00
#
_symmetry.space_group_name_H-M   'P 1'
#
loop_
_entity.id
_entity.type
_entity.pdbx_description
1 polymer ?
#
loop_
_entity_poly.entity_id
_entity_poly.type
_entity_poly.pdbx_seq_one_letter_code
_entity_poly.pdbx_strand_id
1 'polypeptide(L)'
;MRRRRGYRRRRRGGKPVIVLGILAGVLLLAAVLFLAVRVTKIDVTGNRQYTEEQIINLIFDGKWSRNSAYCYYESQFREHKSIPFIEEYKVEFKSPTHVEVVVFEKSVVGYVSSMSSYMYFDKDGIIVESSGEQLPGVPWVTGLEYGKILLYEPLEVKNDPDGEIFGRILNLTQVLSINEVKVDKIDFDSFGNANLSVGDITVELGGSENLDGKVTELKGILPELSGLSGT
;
A
#
# COMPACT_ATOMS: atom_id res chain seq x y z
N MET A 1 88.26 -34.13 -15.75
CA MET A 1 87.30 -34.03 -14.64
C MET A 1 86.38 -32.80 -14.81
N ARG A 2 85.13 -33.02 -15.21
CA ARG A 2 84.06 -31.96 -15.38
C ARG A 2 83.10 -32.04 -14.23
N ARG A 3 83.14 -31.08 -13.28
CA ARG A 3 82.18 -30.96 -12.17
C ARG A 3 80.82 -30.42 -12.72
N ARG A 4 79.79 -31.25 -12.69
CA ARG A 4 78.37 -30.83 -12.94
C ARG A 4 77.84 -30.04 -11.74
N ARG A 5 77.61 -28.74 -11.91
CA ARG A 5 76.94 -27.89 -10.91
C ARG A 5 75.42 -28.22 -10.99
N GLY A 6 74.91 -28.85 -9.91
CA GLY A 6 73.48 -29.09 -9.77
C GLY A 6 72.75 -27.78 -9.44
N TYR A 7 71.86 -27.38 -10.34
CA TYR A 7 70.91 -26.27 -10.12
C TYR A 7 69.85 -26.69 -9.08
N ARG A 8 69.94 -26.22 -7.83
CA ARG A 8 68.89 -26.34 -6.84
C ARG A 8 67.74 -25.32 -7.21
N ARG A 9 66.70 -25.77 -7.85
CA ARG A 9 65.45 -25.01 -8.01
C ARG A 9 64.85 -24.77 -6.63
N ARG A 10 65.01 -23.55 -6.09
CA ARG A 10 64.22 -23.09 -4.92
C ARG A 10 62.77 -23.02 -5.28
N ARG A 11 61.97 -23.97 -4.83
CA ARG A 11 60.49 -23.91 -4.82
C ARG A 11 60.05 -22.77 -3.88
N ARG A 12 60.03 -21.54 -4.37
CA ARG A 12 59.39 -20.39 -3.72
C ARG A 12 57.95 -20.28 -4.29
N GLY A 13 56.97 -21.07 -3.80
CA GLY A 13 55.62 -21.05 -4.37
C GLY A 13 54.52 -21.37 -3.40
N GLY A 14 54.81 -21.82 -2.17
CA GLY A 14 53.75 -22.30 -1.28
C GLY A 14 52.99 -21.23 -0.48
N LYS A 15 53.69 -20.19 -0.06
CA LYS A 15 53.08 -19.18 0.85
C LYS A 15 51.90 -18.39 0.26
N PRO A 16 51.98 -17.83 -0.98
CA PRO A 16 50.82 -17.06 -1.54
C PRO A 16 49.62 -17.94 -1.85
N VAL A 17 49.85 -19.21 -2.24
CA VAL A 17 48.72 -20.14 -2.51
C VAL A 17 47.98 -20.54 -1.22
N ILE A 18 48.76 -20.73 -0.11
CA ILE A 18 48.14 -21.03 1.20
C ILE A 18 47.35 -19.82 1.71
N VAL A 19 47.91 -18.60 1.61
CA VAL A 19 47.20 -17.36 2.01
C VAL A 19 45.95 -17.16 1.18
N LEU A 20 45.99 -17.39 -0.14
CA LEU A 20 44.81 -17.30 -1.02
C LEU A 20 43.78 -18.34 -0.65
N GLY A 21 44.18 -19.57 -0.32
CA GLY A 21 43.29 -20.62 0.13
C GLY A 21 42.58 -20.30 1.44
N ILE A 22 43.31 -19.74 2.42
CA ILE A 22 42.72 -19.29 3.70
C ILE A 22 41.72 -18.14 3.44
N LEU A 23 42.09 -17.16 2.62
CA LEU A 23 41.23 -16.04 2.29
C LEU A 23 39.95 -16.52 1.60
N ALA A 24 40.05 -17.43 0.63
CA ALA A 24 38.89 -18.05 -0.02
C ALA A 24 38.02 -18.83 0.96
N GLY A 25 38.62 -19.58 1.90
CA GLY A 25 37.88 -20.29 2.94
C GLY A 25 37.14 -19.36 3.90
N VAL A 26 37.74 -18.25 4.30
CA VAL A 26 37.10 -17.23 5.15
C VAL A 26 35.95 -16.54 4.41
N LEU A 27 36.14 -16.19 3.14
CA LEU A 27 35.07 -15.60 2.31
C LEU A 27 33.91 -16.57 2.11
N LEU A 28 34.21 -17.84 1.90
CA LEU A 28 33.17 -18.86 1.73
C LEU A 28 32.39 -19.07 3.04
N LEU A 29 33.06 -19.12 4.18
CA LEU A 29 32.45 -19.19 5.50
C LEU A 29 31.58 -17.96 5.77
N ALA A 30 32.08 -16.78 5.48
CA ALA A 30 31.34 -15.52 5.62
C ALA A 30 30.08 -15.51 4.71
N ALA A 31 30.19 -15.99 3.47
CA ALA A 31 29.08 -16.13 2.55
C ALA A 31 28.01 -17.12 3.07
N VAL A 32 28.45 -18.25 3.61
CA VAL A 32 27.51 -19.24 4.19
C VAL A 32 26.80 -18.66 5.41
N LEU A 33 27.53 -18.00 6.31
CA LEU A 33 26.94 -17.35 7.49
C LEU A 33 25.95 -16.25 7.07
N PHE A 34 26.32 -15.44 6.06
CA PHE A 34 25.46 -14.38 5.53
C PHE A 34 24.15 -14.93 4.94
N LEU A 35 24.21 -16.04 4.19
CA LEU A 35 23.04 -16.71 3.62
C LEU A 35 22.22 -17.46 4.69
N ALA A 36 22.80 -17.84 5.82
CA ALA A 36 22.10 -18.53 6.90
C ALA A 36 21.27 -17.57 7.77
N VAL A 37 21.53 -16.27 7.74
CA VAL A 37 20.80 -15.28 8.54
C VAL A 37 19.42 -15.05 7.94
N ARG A 38 18.38 -15.10 8.79
CA ARG A 38 17.00 -14.90 8.40
C ARG A 38 16.37 -13.74 9.15
N VAL A 39 15.50 -13.01 8.48
CA VAL A 39 14.61 -12.03 9.09
C VAL A 39 13.60 -12.79 9.96
N THR A 40 13.64 -12.54 11.26
CA THR A 40 12.77 -13.18 12.26
C THR A 40 11.74 -12.21 12.82
N LYS A 41 12.07 -10.91 12.83
CA LYS A 41 11.18 -9.85 13.27
C LYS A 41 10.93 -8.88 12.13
N ILE A 42 9.65 -8.62 11.86
CA ILE A 42 9.20 -7.66 10.86
C ILE A 42 8.19 -6.76 11.57
N ASP A 43 8.49 -5.47 11.66
CA ASP A 43 7.56 -4.45 12.12
C ASP A 43 7.00 -3.73 10.88
N VAL A 44 5.72 -3.41 10.88
CA VAL A 44 5.06 -2.68 9.78
C VAL A 44 4.54 -1.36 10.33
N THR A 45 4.78 -0.27 9.60
CA THR A 45 4.33 1.07 9.97
C THR A 45 3.71 1.77 8.76
N GLY A 46 2.74 2.66 9.02
CA GLY A 46 2.07 3.45 7.99
C GLY A 46 0.86 2.76 7.33
N ASN A 47 0.58 1.52 7.69
CA ASN A 47 -0.60 0.79 7.20
C ASN A 47 -1.89 1.30 7.86
N ARG A 48 -2.96 1.42 7.05
CA ARG A 48 -4.31 1.82 7.47
C ARG A 48 -5.37 0.84 6.98
N GLN A 49 -5.27 0.45 5.71
CA GLN A 49 -6.23 -0.43 5.04
C GLN A 49 -5.84 -1.91 5.19
N TYR A 50 -4.55 -2.20 5.12
CA TYR A 50 -4.03 -3.55 5.29
C TYR A 50 -3.61 -3.81 6.72
N THR A 51 -3.79 -5.05 7.19
CA THR A 51 -3.17 -5.51 8.44
C THR A 51 -1.67 -5.74 8.24
N GLU A 52 -0.89 -5.71 9.32
CA GLU A 52 0.54 -6.04 9.28
C GLU A 52 0.81 -7.40 8.65
N GLU A 53 0.01 -8.42 9.00
CA GLU A 53 0.14 -9.77 8.43
C GLU A 53 -0.11 -9.79 6.92
N GLN A 54 -1.11 -9.06 6.44
CA GLN A 54 -1.39 -8.98 5.01
C GLN A 54 -0.21 -8.35 4.26
N ILE A 55 0.36 -7.25 4.77
CA ILE A 55 1.53 -6.60 4.18
C ILE A 55 2.74 -7.52 4.20
N ILE A 56 3.02 -8.19 5.32
CA ILE A 56 4.12 -9.15 5.43
C ILE A 56 3.95 -10.26 4.39
N ASN A 57 2.75 -10.80 4.22
CA ASN A 57 2.49 -11.88 3.26
C ASN A 57 2.60 -11.40 1.82
N LEU A 58 2.21 -10.17 1.50
CA LEU A 58 2.31 -9.58 0.15
C LEU A 58 3.77 -9.30 -0.25
N ILE A 59 4.59 -8.81 0.69
CA ILE A 59 5.98 -8.45 0.42
C ILE A 59 6.91 -9.67 0.54
N PHE A 60 6.73 -10.52 1.56
CA PHE A 60 7.61 -11.64 1.87
C PHE A 60 7.03 -13.00 1.45
N ASP A 61 6.37 -13.07 0.29
CA ASP A 61 5.74 -14.29 -0.26
C ASP A 61 6.74 -15.28 -0.90
N GLY A 62 7.96 -14.84 -1.18
CA GLY A 62 8.98 -15.63 -1.85
C GLY A 62 9.68 -16.64 -0.93
N LYS A 63 10.14 -17.77 -1.49
CA LYS A 63 10.91 -18.80 -0.77
C LYS A 63 12.13 -18.25 -0.02
N TRP A 64 12.77 -17.22 -0.55
CA TRP A 64 13.98 -16.58 -0.03
C TRP A 64 13.74 -15.19 0.56
N SER A 65 12.51 -14.67 0.51
CA SER A 65 12.20 -13.30 0.94
C SER A 65 12.55 -13.01 2.40
N ARG A 66 12.56 -14.03 3.25
CA ARG A 66 12.98 -13.93 4.66
C ARG A 66 14.48 -14.20 4.88
N ASN A 67 15.26 -14.46 3.83
CA ASN A 67 16.71 -14.48 3.94
C ASN A 67 17.23 -13.04 3.97
N SER A 68 17.99 -12.65 4.98
CA SER A 68 18.40 -11.26 5.19
C SER A 68 19.22 -10.69 4.04
N ALA A 69 20.10 -11.52 3.47
CA ALA A 69 20.92 -11.12 2.33
C ALA A 69 20.08 -10.88 1.06
N TYR A 70 19.17 -11.82 0.80
CA TYR A 70 18.28 -11.72 -0.35
C TYR A 70 17.31 -10.55 -0.19
N CYS A 71 16.72 -10.38 0.99
CA CYS A 71 15.83 -9.27 1.31
C CYS A 71 16.54 -7.92 1.13
N TYR A 72 17.77 -7.79 1.61
CA TYR A 72 18.58 -6.59 1.41
C TYR A 72 18.86 -6.33 -0.08
N TYR A 73 19.28 -7.36 -0.82
CA TYR A 73 19.49 -7.24 -2.25
C TYR A 73 18.21 -6.82 -3.00
N GLU A 74 17.08 -7.44 -2.66
CA GLU A 74 15.78 -7.14 -3.28
C GLU A 74 15.35 -5.71 -2.98
N SER A 75 15.48 -5.25 -1.72
CA SER A 75 15.10 -3.89 -1.31
C SER A 75 15.98 -2.78 -1.90
N GLN A 76 17.23 -3.07 -2.28
CA GLN A 76 18.16 -2.05 -2.79
C GLN A 76 18.30 -2.03 -4.31
N PHE A 77 18.10 -3.17 -4.97
CA PHE A 77 18.47 -3.33 -6.38
C PHE A 77 17.35 -3.80 -7.28
N ARG A 78 16.18 -4.12 -6.72
CA ARG A 78 15.01 -4.50 -7.51
C ARG A 78 13.92 -3.45 -7.40
N GLU A 79 13.11 -3.35 -8.46
CA GLU A 79 11.86 -2.61 -8.40
C GLU A 79 10.92 -3.30 -7.41
N HIS A 80 10.26 -2.52 -6.60
CA HIS A 80 9.29 -3.01 -5.64
C HIS A 80 8.07 -3.59 -6.37
N LYS A 81 7.46 -4.61 -5.79
CA LYS A 81 6.20 -5.15 -6.29
C LYS A 81 5.13 -4.08 -6.24
N SER A 82 4.33 -3.98 -7.32
CA SER A 82 3.11 -3.21 -7.26
C SER A 82 2.08 -3.96 -6.40
N ILE A 83 1.63 -3.34 -5.33
CA ILE A 83 0.62 -3.87 -4.43
C ILE A 83 -0.58 -2.93 -4.53
N PRO A 84 -1.82 -3.45 -4.76
CA PRO A 84 -3.00 -2.60 -4.82
C PRO A 84 -3.11 -1.71 -3.57
N PHE A 85 -3.54 -0.47 -3.74
CA PHE A 85 -3.68 0.55 -2.68
C PHE A 85 -2.39 0.95 -1.95
N ILE A 86 -1.24 0.41 -2.33
CA ILE A 86 0.07 0.86 -1.83
C ILE A 86 0.76 1.66 -2.92
N GLU A 87 1.12 2.89 -2.62
CA GLU A 87 1.87 3.77 -3.51
C GLU A 87 3.35 3.39 -3.52
N GLU A 88 3.94 3.24 -2.34
CA GLU A 88 5.33 2.87 -2.14
C GLU A 88 5.47 2.12 -0.81
N TYR A 89 6.48 1.26 -0.71
CA TYR A 89 6.93 0.75 0.58
C TYR A 89 8.46 0.72 0.63
N LYS A 90 9.01 0.84 1.84
CA LYS A 90 10.45 0.79 2.11
C LYS A 90 10.74 -0.29 3.14
N VAL A 91 11.80 -1.06 2.89
CA VAL A 91 12.28 -2.08 3.83
C VAL A 91 13.57 -1.58 4.47
N GLU A 92 13.50 -1.22 5.75
CA GLU A 92 14.61 -0.71 6.54
C GLU A 92 15.16 -1.78 7.48
N PHE A 93 16.45 -2.04 7.40
CA PHE A 93 17.12 -2.98 8.30
C PHE A 93 17.49 -2.29 9.61
N LYS A 94 16.86 -2.69 10.72
CA LYS A 94 17.26 -2.27 12.07
C LYS A 94 18.37 -3.17 12.63
N SER A 95 18.39 -4.44 12.18
CA SER A 95 19.48 -5.40 12.45
C SER A 95 19.47 -6.50 11.37
N PRO A 96 20.49 -7.39 11.32
CA PRO A 96 20.49 -8.48 10.34
C PRO A 96 19.28 -9.43 10.41
N THR A 97 18.55 -9.46 11.52
CA THR A 97 17.38 -10.32 11.75
C THR A 97 16.08 -9.56 11.95
N HIS A 98 16.13 -8.22 11.92
CA HIS A 98 14.99 -7.36 12.19
C HIS A 98 14.88 -6.27 11.11
N VAL A 99 13.73 -6.22 10.44
CA VAL A 99 13.38 -5.20 9.45
C VAL A 99 12.14 -4.44 9.87
N GLU A 100 12.08 -3.19 9.49
CA GLU A 100 10.89 -2.37 9.51
C GLU A 100 10.42 -2.12 8.07
N VAL A 101 9.15 -2.36 7.82
CA VAL A 101 8.49 -2.04 6.54
C VAL A 101 7.67 -0.78 6.74
N VAL A 102 8.10 0.30 6.10
CA VAL A 102 7.34 1.56 6.08
C VAL A 102 6.49 1.58 4.83
N VAL A 103 5.18 1.65 4.99
CA VAL A 103 4.21 1.59 3.90
C VAL A 103 3.58 2.96 3.69
N PHE A 104 3.48 3.38 2.43
CA PHE A 104 2.75 4.56 2.00
C PHE A 104 1.52 4.10 1.21
N GLU A 105 0.35 4.15 1.84
CA GLU A 105 -0.89 3.76 1.19
C GLU A 105 -1.44 4.91 0.34
N LYS A 106 -2.08 4.56 -0.78
CA LYS A 106 -2.82 5.51 -1.61
C LYS A 106 -3.98 6.08 -0.82
N SER A 107 -4.11 7.39 -0.82
CA SER A 107 -5.23 8.06 -0.16
C SER A 107 -6.47 7.94 -1.05
N VAL A 108 -7.39 7.06 -0.68
CA VAL A 108 -8.67 6.90 -1.37
C VAL A 108 -9.79 7.41 -0.49
N VAL A 109 -10.74 8.15 -1.09
CA VAL A 109 -11.87 8.77 -0.37
C VAL A 109 -13.23 8.27 -0.83
N GLY A 110 -13.27 7.58 -1.97
CA GLY A 110 -14.48 6.99 -2.54
C GLY A 110 -14.17 6.12 -3.73
N TYR A 111 -15.16 5.39 -4.21
CA TYR A 111 -15.06 4.67 -5.47
C TYR A 111 -16.36 4.70 -6.26
N VAL A 112 -16.23 4.51 -7.57
CA VAL A 112 -17.34 4.32 -8.49
C VAL A 112 -17.22 2.97 -9.17
N SER A 113 -18.34 2.39 -9.61
CA SER A 113 -18.32 1.11 -10.33
C SER A 113 -18.27 1.35 -11.83
N SER A 114 -17.36 0.68 -12.53
CA SER A 114 -17.23 0.73 -13.98
C SER A 114 -16.76 -0.62 -14.52
N MET A 115 -17.46 -1.17 -15.53
CA MET A 115 -17.09 -2.38 -16.27
C MET A 115 -16.65 -3.56 -15.38
N SER A 116 -17.41 -3.84 -14.32
CA SER A 116 -17.12 -4.89 -13.32
C SER A 116 -15.86 -4.66 -12.47
N SER A 117 -15.37 -3.43 -12.40
CA SER A 117 -14.29 -3.01 -11.53
C SER A 117 -14.72 -1.83 -10.66
N TYR A 118 -14.09 -1.68 -9.53
CA TYR A 118 -14.23 -0.55 -8.62
C TYR A 118 -13.08 0.41 -8.88
N MET A 119 -13.41 1.63 -9.27
CA MET A 119 -12.47 2.70 -9.62
C MET A 119 -12.39 3.66 -8.46
N TYR A 120 -11.26 3.65 -7.76
CA TYR A 120 -11.03 4.42 -6.54
C TYR A 120 -10.42 5.76 -6.86
N PHE A 121 -10.94 6.82 -6.25
CA PHE A 121 -10.44 8.18 -6.43
C PHE A 121 -9.94 8.77 -5.11
N ASP A 122 -8.99 9.68 -5.23
CA ASP A 122 -8.40 10.41 -4.11
C ASP A 122 -9.18 11.71 -3.81
N LYS A 123 -8.67 12.48 -2.83
CA LYS A 123 -9.23 13.78 -2.41
C LYS A 123 -9.25 14.85 -3.51
N ASP A 124 -8.45 14.69 -4.55
CA ASP A 124 -8.38 15.59 -5.70
C ASP A 124 -9.24 15.07 -6.88
N GLY A 125 -9.91 13.93 -6.68
CA GLY A 125 -10.80 13.29 -7.65
C GLY A 125 -10.07 12.53 -8.74
N ILE A 126 -8.80 12.28 -8.57
CA ILE A 126 -7.98 11.48 -9.51
C ILE A 126 -8.24 10.01 -9.25
N ILE A 127 -8.47 9.22 -10.31
CA ILE A 127 -8.57 7.76 -10.21
C ILE A 127 -7.18 7.18 -9.95
N VAL A 128 -6.95 6.70 -8.73
CA VAL A 128 -5.63 6.23 -8.28
C VAL A 128 -5.49 4.71 -8.28
N GLU A 129 -6.62 3.96 -8.30
CA GLU A 129 -6.60 2.50 -8.26
C GLU A 129 -7.82 1.90 -8.94
N SER A 130 -7.66 0.69 -9.50
CA SER A 130 -8.75 -0.15 -10.02
C SER A 130 -8.65 -1.54 -9.40
N SER A 131 -9.71 -2.01 -8.79
CA SER A 131 -9.75 -3.32 -8.13
C SER A 131 -11.01 -4.09 -8.50
N GLY A 132 -10.91 -5.43 -8.56
CA GLY A 132 -12.07 -6.32 -8.65
C GLY A 132 -12.75 -6.55 -7.30
N GLU A 133 -12.11 -6.18 -6.20
CA GLU A 133 -12.62 -6.33 -4.84
C GLU A 133 -12.87 -4.97 -4.19
N GLN A 134 -13.90 -4.91 -3.34
CA GLN A 134 -14.22 -3.70 -2.59
C GLN A 134 -13.26 -3.53 -1.40
N LEU A 135 -12.76 -2.31 -1.23
CA LEU A 135 -11.96 -1.94 -0.07
C LEU A 135 -12.90 -1.55 1.08
N PRO A 136 -12.87 -2.25 2.21
CA PRO A 136 -13.72 -1.94 3.35
C PRO A 136 -13.49 -0.52 3.87
N GLY A 137 -14.59 0.18 4.20
CA GLY A 137 -14.53 1.52 4.79
C GLY A 137 -14.30 2.66 3.81
N VAL A 138 -14.32 2.38 2.51
CA VAL A 138 -14.35 3.39 1.45
C VAL A 138 -15.75 3.41 0.83
N PRO A 139 -16.42 4.56 0.75
CA PRO A 139 -17.80 4.64 0.29
C PRO A 139 -17.96 4.43 -1.21
N TRP A 140 -19.02 3.73 -1.58
CA TRP A 140 -19.47 3.65 -2.95
C TRP A 140 -20.30 4.88 -3.34
N VAL A 141 -19.83 5.64 -4.33
CA VAL A 141 -20.52 6.82 -4.84
C VAL A 141 -21.41 6.44 -6.02
N THR A 142 -22.70 6.74 -5.91
CA THR A 142 -23.74 6.42 -6.91
C THR A 142 -24.68 7.61 -7.17
N GLY A 143 -25.65 7.41 -8.05
CA GLY A 143 -26.66 8.41 -8.41
C GLY A 143 -26.24 9.34 -9.53
N LEU A 144 -25.00 9.24 -10.02
CA LEU A 144 -24.45 10.09 -11.06
C LEU A 144 -23.99 9.27 -12.27
N GLU A 145 -23.99 9.94 -13.42
CA GLU A 145 -23.41 9.38 -14.64
C GLU A 145 -21.99 9.90 -14.84
N TYR A 146 -21.08 9.01 -15.18
CA TYR A 146 -19.68 9.34 -15.39
C TYR A 146 -19.31 9.27 -16.87
N GLY A 147 -18.30 10.05 -17.25
CA GLY A 147 -17.64 9.97 -18.54
C GLY A 147 -16.81 8.70 -18.70
N LYS A 148 -15.72 8.79 -19.45
CA LYS A 148 -14.75 7.72 -19.55
C LYS A 148 -13.86 7.73 -18.31
N ILE A 149 -13.85 6.64 -17.56
CA ILE A 149 -13.03 6.53 -16.34
C ILE A 149 -11.70 5.89 -16.69
N LEU A 150 -10.59 6.60 -16.43
CA LEU A 150 -9.23 6.16 -16.70
C LEU A 150 -8.36 6.32 -15.45
N LEU A 151 -7.41 5.39 -15.27
CA LEU A 151 -6.41 5.49 -14.21
C LEU A 151 -5.55 6.74 -14.40
N TYR A 152 -5.27 7.41 -13.30
CA TYR A 152 -4.46 8.63 -13.18
C TYR A 152 -5.07 9.86 -13.90
N GLU A 153 -6.35 9.81 -14.23
CA GLU A 153 -7.10 10.92 -14.77
C GLU A 153 -8.22 11.34 -13.80
N PRO A 154 -8.65 12.61 -13.85
CA PRO A 154 -9.79 13.06 -13.06
C PRO A 154 -11.08 12.31 -13.42
N LEU A 155 -11.89 12.03 -12.40
CA LEU A 155 -13.23 11.48 -12.59
C LEU A 155 -14.17 12.56 -13.15
N GLU A 156 -14.63 12.37 -14.35
CA GLU A 156 -15.56 13.30 -15.01
C GLU A 156 -17.01 12.89 -14.76
N VAL A 157 -17.80 13.81 -14.19
CA VAL A 157 -19.26 13.66 -14.04
C VAL A 157 -19.93 14.24 -15.28
N LYS A 158 -20.83 13.47 -15.93
CA LYS A 158 -21.60 13.96 -17.06
C LYS A 158 -22.63 15.00 -16.59
N ASN A 159 -22.91 15.97 -17.47
CA ASN A 159 -23.84 17.06 -17.20
C ASN A 159 -23.44 17.95 -16.00
N ASP A 160 -22.16 17.98 -15.66
CA ASP A 160 -21.58 18.85 -14.64
C ASP A 160 -20.50 19.77 -15.26
N PRO A 161 -20.86 20.71 -16.15
CA PRO A 161 -19.91 21.52 -16.90
C PRO A 161 -19.08 22.43 -16.00
N ASP A 162 -19.60 22.80 -14.86
CA ASP A 162 -18.94 23.72 -13.91
C ASP A 162 -18.21 22.97 -12.78
N GLY A 163 -18.31 21.63 -12.74
CA GLY A 163 -17.67 20.79 -11.71
C GLY A 163 -18.30 20.94 -10.31
N GLU A 164 -19.48 21.54 -10.21
CA GLU A 164 -20.13 21.79 -8.91
C GLU A 164 -20.55 20.49 -8.21
N ILE A 165 -21.13 19.54 -8.97
CA ILE A 165 -21.58 18.25 -8.41
C ILE A 165 -20.36 17.46 -7.94
N PHE A 166 -19.32 17.41 -8.77
CA PHE A 166 -18.07 16.74 -8.43
C PHE A 166 -17.37 17.37 -7.21
N GLY A 167 -17.36 18.70 -7.14
CA GLY A 167 -16.87 19.42 -5.97
C GLY A 167 -17.63 19.07 -4.68
N ARG A 168 -18.95 18.84 -4.77
CA ARG A 168 -19.75 18.39 -3.62
C ARG A 168 -19.39 16.98 -3.18
N ILE A 169 -19.14 16.05 -4.12
CA ILE A 169 -18.69 14.68 -3.82
C ILE A 169 -17.36 14.74 -3.04
N LEU A 170 -16.38 15.47 -3.57
CA LEU A 170 -15.07 15.59 -2.94
C LEU A 170 -15.14 16.24 -1.56
N ASN A 171 -15.93 17.30 -1.41
CA ASN A 171 -16.13 17.94 -0.12
C ASN A 171 -16.76 16.98 0.90
N LEU A 172 -17.84 16.28 0.51
CA LEU A 172 -18.51 15.34 1.41
C LEU A 172 -17.58 14.17 1.81
N THR A 173 -16.91 13.55 0.85
CA THR A 173 -15.98 12.44 1.14
C THR A 173 -14.82 12.89 2.02
N GLN A 174 -14.32 14.11 1.82
CA GLN A 174 -13.27 14.68 2.64
C GLN A 174 -13.76 14.97 4.08
N VAL A 175 -14.95 15.55 4.24
CA VAL A 175 -15.54 15.84 5.57
C VAL A 175 -15.81 14.54 6.33
N LEU A 176 -16.33 13.51 5.66
CA LEU A 176 -16.51 12.17 6.24
C LEU A 176 -15.17 11.58 6.71
N SER A 177 -14.13 11.68 5.88
CA SER A 177 -12.79 11.18 6.19
C SER A 177 -12.15 11.91 7.38
N ILE A 178 -12.22 13.25 7.42
CA ILE A 178 -11.68 14.07 8.51
C ILE A 178 -12.38 13.74 9.84
N ASN A 179 -13.71 13.55 9.81
CA ASN A 179 -14.49 13.20 10.98
C ASN A 179 -14.42 11.70 11.33
N GLU A 180 -13.71 10.89 10.56
CA GLU A 180 -13.60 9.43 10.72
C GLU A 180 -14.97 8.72 10.69
N VAL A 181 -15.93 9.29 9.97
CA VAL A 181 -17.26 8.71 9.77
C VAL A 181 -17.20 7.75 8.58
N LYS A 182 -17.36 6.46 8.84
CA LYS A 182 -17.38 5.43 7.81
C LYS A 182 -18.81 5.23 7.33
N VAL A 183 -18.99 5.34 6.02
CA VAL A 183 -20.26 5.06 5.34
C VAL A 183 -20.02 4.04 4.23
N ASP A 184 -21.03 3.22 3.94
CA ASP A 184 -20.91 2.17 2.92
C ASP A 184 -21.20 2.73 1.53
N LYS A 185 -22.15 3.66 1.44
CA LYS A 185 -22.61 4.24 0.18
C LYS A 185 -22.96 5.72 0.35
N ILE A 186 -22.68 6.49 -0.69
CA ILE A 186 -23.15 7.86 -0.88
C ILE A 186 -23.96 7.89 -2.17
N ASP A 187 -25.23 8.18 -2.08
CA ASP A 187 -26.14 8.24 -3.21
C ASP A 187 -26.57 9.68 -3.48
N PHE A 188 -26.26 10.20 -4.66
CA PHE A 188 -26.66 11.55 -5.05
C PHE A 188 -27.95 11.50 -5.88
N ASP A 189 -28.92 12.32 -5.51
CA ASP A 189 -30.10 12.52 -6.32
C ASP A 189 -29.85 13.50 -7.49
N SER A 190 -30.86 13.67 -8.35
CA SER A 190 -30.79 14.59 -9.50
C SER A 190 -30.65 16.06 -9.13
N PHE A 191 -30.86 16.43 -7.88
CA PHE A 191 -30.70 17.79 -7.34
C PHE A 191 -29.34 17.98 -6.64
N GLY A 192 -28.53 16.93 -6.57
CA GLY A 192 -27.23 16.93 -5.90
C GLY A 192 -27.32 16.83 -4.37
N ASN A 193 -28.46 16.37 -3.83
CA ASN A 193 -28.56 16.01 -2.42
C ASN A 193 -27.91 14.65 -2.19
N ALA A 194 -27.28 14.49 -1.02
CA ALA A 194 -26.60 13.26 -0.66
C ALA A 194 -27.41 12.45 0.37
N ASN A 195 -27.57 11.16 0.10
CA ASN A 195 -28.08 10.17 1.02
C ASN A 195 -26.92 9.21 1.38
N LEU A 196 -26.71 8.96 2.66
CA LEU A 196 -25.67 8.07 3.14
C LEU A 196 -26.27 6.75 3.59
N SER A 197 -25.61 5.63 3.30
CA SER A 197 -25.95 4.33 3.87
C SER A 197 -24.87 3.90 4.86
N VAL A 198 -25.30 3.47 6.05
CA VAL A 198 -24.44 2.94 7.12
C VAL A 198 -25.12 1.66 7.64
N GLY A 199 -24.64 0.49 7.20
CA GLY A 199 -25.35 -0.76 7.44
C GLY A 199 -26.78 -0.72 6.88
N ASP A 200 -27.76 -0.98 7.73
CA ASP A 200 -29.20 -0.97 7.38
C ASP A 200 -29.86 0.40 7.58
N ILE A 201 -29.08 1.45 7.82
CA ILE A 201 -29.57 2.81 8.07
C ILE A 201 -29.31 3.68 6.85
N THR A 202 -30.32 4.44 6.45
CA THR A 202 -30.20 5.51 5.45
C THR A 202 -30.28 6.85 6.17
N VAL A 203 -29.33 7.73 5.87
CA VAL A 203 -29.27 9.09 6.42
C VAL A 203 -29.48 10.07 5.27
N GLU A 204 -30.57 10.79 5.29
CA GLU A 204 -30.84 11.86 4.34
C GLU A 204 -30.06 13.12 4.75
N LEU A 205 -28.87 13.29 4.18
CA LEU A 205 -28.00 14.43 4.49
C LEU A 205 -28.48 15.72 3.80
N GLY A 206 -29.13 15.57 2.66
CA GLY A 206 -29.62 16.68 1.85
C GLY A 206 -28.50 17.44 1.15
N GLY A 207 -28.67 18.76 1.00
CA GLY A 207 -27.72 19.62 0.28
C GLY A 207 -26.41 19.85 1.01
N SER A 208 -25.48 20.54 0.33
CA SER A 208 -24.08 20.77 0.79
C SER A 208 -23.96 21.83 1.89
N GLU A 209 -25.04 22.42 2.34
CA GLU A 209 -25.03 23.47 3.38
C GLU A 209 -24.68 22.87 4.73
N ASN A 210 -23.73 23.49 5.45
CA ASN A 210 -23.25 23.09 6.77
C ASN A 210 -22.89 21.60 6.90
N LEU A 211 -22.21 21.06 5.89
CA LEU A 211 -21.82 19.63 5.84
C LEU A 211 -21.04 19.19 7.08
N ASP A 212 -20.09 20.00 7.54
CA ASP A 212 -19.26 19.68 8.69
C ASP A 212 -20.09 19.55 9.98
N GLY A 213 -21.08 20.45 10.19
CA GLY A 213 -22.02 20.35 11.30
C GLY A 213 -22.88 19.08 11.22
N LYS A 214 -23.46 18.78 10.06
CA LYS A 214 -24.28 17.58 9.81
C LYS A 214 -23.48 16.29 10.04
N VAL A 215 -22.27 16.21 9.55
CA VAL A 215 -21.40 15.02 9.71
C VAL A 215 -20.95 14.88 11.16
N THR A 216 -20.70 15.99 11.87
CA THR A 216 -20.36 15.96 13.29
C THR A 216 -21.55 15.46 14.12
N GLU A 217 -22.76 15.90 13.84
CA GLU A 217 -23.98 15.39 14.49
C GLU A 217 -24.19 13.91 14.18
N LEU A 218 -24.04 13.51 12.90
CA LEU A 218 -24.10 12.10 12.50
C LEU A 218 -23.10 11.24 13.28
N LYS A 219 -21.85 11.68 13.42
CA LYS A 219 -20.85 10.97 14.23
C LYS A 219 -21.32 10.74 15.66
N GLY A 220 -22.00 11.74 16.24
CA GLY A 220 -22.51 11.67 17.62
C GLY A 220 -23.63 10.64 17.78
N ILE A 221 -24.51 10.50 16.81
CA ILE A 221 -25.69 9.62 16.89
C ILE A 221 -25.44 8.20 16.38
N LEU A 222 -24.45 7.98 15.49
CA LEU A 222 -24.17 6.65 14.91
C LEU A 222 -24.00 5.53 15.95
N PRO A 223 -23.33 5.71 17.10
CA PRO A 223 -23.20 4.66 18.12
C PRO A 223 -24.57 4.25 18.71
N GLU A 224 -25.52 5.17 18.80
CA GLU A 224 -26.86 4.92 19.34
C GLU A 224 -27.77 4.20 18.34
N LEU A 225 -27.45 4.29 17.07
CA LEU A 225 -28.18 3.66 15.96
C LEU A 225 -27.76 2.21 15.72
N SER A 226 -26.76 1.72 16.38
CA SER A 226 -26.23 0.36 16.20
C SER A 226 -27.31 -0.70 16.48
N GLY A 227 -27.65 -1.51 15.47
CA GLY A 227 -28.68 -2.54 15.53
C GLY A 227 -30.11 -2.07 15.19
N LEU A 228 -30.26 -0.81 14.78
CA LEU A 228 -31.51 -0.28 14.22
C LEU A 228 -31.47 -0.35 12.69
N SER A 229 -32.64 -0.25 12.07
CA SER A 229 -32.79 -0.12 10.62
C SER A 229 -33.86 0.93 10.30
N GLY A 230 -33.65 1.73 9.26
CA GLY A 230 -34.59 2.77 8.85
C GLY A 230 -33.92 3.98 8.22
N THR A 231 -34.68 5.06 8.14
CA THR A 231 -34.26 6.36 7.59
C THR A 231 -34.37 7.41 8.68
#